data_a28f330bd3f89e2ee594cf4f09463eae
#
_entry.id   a28f330bd3f89e2ee594cf4f09463eae
#
_cell.length_a   1.000
_cell.length_b   1.000
_cell.length_c   1.000
_cell.angle_alpha   90.00
_cell.angle_beta   90.00
_cell.angle_gamma   90.00
#
_symmetry.space_group_name_H-M   'P 1'
#
loop_
_entity.id
_entity.type
_entity.pdbx_description
1 polymer ?
#
loop_
_entity_poly.entity_id
_entity_poly.type
_entity_poly.pdbx_seq_one_letter_code
_entity_poly.pdbx_strand_id
1 'polypeptide(L)'
;MMGLNQFAPWQRSVLRLPGGVTAETNTLAGGARSARLIFLNIAMLSDGGVRIPALWSTPGTVMRTLLATGSPVAHPSSYGHQTLVDVLAGIMDRYRPTLIHTLDPDPDFQVHDLLHPKDNDQPGCSDHRDHTPVALFTWKAIAQWVAASTRRDKSAPRFTTTAFRGYYNQRWPHNLPPAVLAQKARVIKSYGGAPDWDCGNAAGCGDYSQGGLRPLRNRKGWIRSTHYRYPTSLPAPTTDAQGRLVAYGVLGTQAVRWRETAPGSGRFGAPRGLGGGPLAPALATVRDSAGRQVLFALRFAALAGQGAGDLREIVVLEQRRPDGPFRAWTGLGTPESDPEHGRRVGCPAAVATPDGRVHLFVRTADKGLATRVREANGRWGPWQRLGGTEIQDGLTALLDAEGLVHVLAPGRDTVHHWAQERAGGPVALRRPSGLPRPGGDPLGAAVAPDGTLALVYRTPTATVPAVHGETSLTVRHFEGYGAIAAHTVAEPSGRREAKTLLLVGRDLGGEVQVQYGTGPDAKPLRSPGHLTPVGAPALLADDGHQGVCVVGLSPDATPWIWRPRPTSRA
;
A
#
# COMPACT_ATOMS: atom_id res chain seq x y z
N MET A 1 18.78 -1.47 15.33
CA MET A 1 17.97 -1.80 14.15
C MET A 1 18.83 -2.10 12.92
N MET A 2 19.69 -1.18 12.46
CA MET A 2 20.51 -1.41 11.26
C MET A 2 21.82 -2.15 11.54
N GLY A 3 22.13 -2.48 12.78
CA GLY A 3 23.41 -3.09 13.19
C GLY A 3 24.61 -2.18 12.98
N LEU A 4 24.40 -0.87 12.93
CA LEU A 4 25.46 0.13 12.86
C LEU A 4 25.83 0.58 14.28
N ASN A 5 27.13 0.89 14.49
CA ASN A 5 27.57 1.49 15.75
C ASN A 5 27.08 2.92 15.85
N GLN A 6 26.09 3.18 16.73
CA GLN A 6 25.50 4.52 16.91
C GLN A 6 26.50 5.54 17.46
N PHE A 7 27.58 5.11 18.09
CA PHE A 7 28.64 5.99 18.64
C PHE A 7 29.78 6.26 17.65
N ALA A 8 29.77 5.62 16.48
CA ALA A 8 30.74 5.93 15.45
C ALA A 8 30.47 7.34 14.86
N PRO A 9 31.53 8.11 14.54
CA PRO A 9 31.36 9.44 14.00
C PRO A 9 30.72 9.41 12.62
N TRP A 10 29.76 10.27 12.39
CA TRP A 10 29.18 10.51 11.09
C TRP A 10 30.16 11.28 10.21
N GLN A 11 30.43 10.74 9.02
CA GLN A 11 31.25 11.41 8.02
C GLN A 11 30.39 12.47 7.30
N ARG A 12 30.75 13.74 7.49
CA ARG A 12 30.09 14.88 6.85
C ARG A 12 30.75 15.23 5.53
N SER A 13 29.97 15.50 4.51
CA SER A 13 30.49 15.91 3.20
C SER A 13 29.44 16.73 2.43
N VAL A 14 29.88 17.34 1.32
CA VAL A 14 28.99 18.05 0.39
C VAL A 14 28.66 17.16 -0.77
N LEU A 15 27.37 16.98 -1.04
CA LEU A 15 26.84 16.27 -2.18
C LEU A 15 26.45 17.28 -3.27
N ARG A 16 27.02 17.14 -4.46
CA ARG A 16 26.61 17.88 -5.65
C ARG A 16 25.46 17.17 -6.33
N LEU A 17 24.41 17.92 -6.63
CA LEU A 17 23.13 17.48 -7.17
C LEU A 17 22.82 18.19 -8.50
N PRO A 18 21.85 17.70 -9.30
CA PRO A 18 21.43 18.37 -10.51
C PRO A 18 21.07 19.85 -10.29
N GLY A 19 21.20 20.66 -11.35
CA GLY A 19 20.91 22.11 -11.29
C GLY A 19 21.91 22.94 -10.47
N GLY A 20 23.10 22.41 -10.19
CA GLY A 20 24.13 23.09 -9.41
C GLY A 20 23.84 23.17 -7.90
N VAL A 21 22.81 22.45 -7.45
CA VAL A 21 22.43 22.39 -6.03
C VAL A 21 23.48 21.63 -5.22
N THR A 22 23.76 22.11 -4.03
CA THR A 22 24.60 21.42 -3.04
C THR A 22 23.81 21.11 -1.79
N ALA A 23 24.03 19.91 -1.25
CA ALA A 23 23.41 19.46 -0.01
C ALA A 23 24.45 18.88 0.94
N GLU A 24 24.28 19.08 2.23
CA GLU A 24 25.03 18.35 3.24
C GLU A 24 24.61 16.89 3.25
N THR A 25 25.58 15.99 3.33
CA THR A 25 25.30 14.56 3.55
C THR A 25 26.14 14.06 4.71
N ASN A 26 25.49 13.30 5.59
CA ASN A 26 26.11 12.64 6.73
C ASN A 26 25.99 11.14 6.53
N THR A 27 27.12 10.43 6.54
CA THR A 27 27.17 8.99 6.32
C THR A 27 27.73 8.27 7.55
N LEU A 28 27.02 7.25 8.00
CA LEU A 28 27.47 6.31 9.01
C LEU A 28 27.63 4.94 8.33
N ALA A 29 28.84 4.38 8.34
CA ALA A 29 29.13 3.11 7.71
C ALA A 29 29.65 2.09 8.74
N GLY A 30 29.33 0.81 8.52
CA GLY A 30 29.78 -0.30 9.33
C GLY A 30 29.71 -1.62 8.54
N GLY A 31 30.85 -2.13 8.09
CA GLY A 31 30.92 -3.28 7.21
C GLY A 31 30.18 -3.06 5.89
N ALA A 32 29.30 -3.99 5.53
CA ALA A 32 28.47 -3.90 4.32
C ALA A 32 27.23 -2.99 4.47
N ARG A 33 27.02 -2.38 5.64
CA ARG A 33 25.84 -1.54 5.93
C ARG A 33 26.21 -0.09 6.06
N SER A 34 25.33 0.79 5.61
CA SER A 34 25.48 2.23 5.80
C SER A 34 24.14 2.91 5.98
N ALA A 35 24.13 4.02 6.73
CA ALA A 35 23.06 4.97 6.76
C ALA A 35 23.56 6.30 6.20
N ARG A 36 22.73 6.97 5.41
CA ARG A 36 23.05 8.27 4.84
C ARG A 36 21.87 9.22 5.01
N LEU A 37 22.17 10.40 5.54
CA LEU A 37 21.24 11.51 5.62
C LEU A 37 21.63 12.53 4.55
N ILE A 38 20.68 13.00 3.76
CA ILE A 38 20.88 14.06 2.76
C ILE A 38 19.94 15.19 3.14
N PHE A 39 20.51 16.34 3.47
CA PHE A 39 19.78 17.50 3.96
C PHE A 39 19.56 18.48 2.82
N LEU A 40 18.35 18.48 2.25
CA LEU A 40 17.98 19.47 1.23
C LEU A 40 17.75 20.85 1.85
N ASN A 41 17.45 20.92 3.14
CA ASN A 41 17.32 22.13 3.96
C ASN A 41 16.44 23.24 3.37
N ILE A 42 15.40 22.86 2.60
CA ILE A 42 14.44 23.81 2.06
C ILE A 42 13.70 24.44 3.24
N ALA A 43 13.65 25.76 3.28
CA ALA A 43 12.92 26.47 4.32
C ALA A 43 11.42 26.11 4.27
N MET A 44 10.84 25.70 5.39
CA MET A 44 9.38 25.47 5.47
C MET A 44 8.58 26.74 5.22
N LEU A 45 9.19 27.89 5.57
CA LEU A 45 8.67 29.23 5.34
C LEU A 45 9.83 30.09 4.85
N SER A 46 9.75 30.60 3.61
CA SER A 46 10.74 31.54 3.08
C SER A 46 10.46 32.97 3.54
N ASP A 47 11.43 33.84 3.32
CA ASP A 47 11.23 35.30 3.39
C ASP A 47 10.03 35.68 2.50
N GLY A 48 9.07 36.42 3.03
CA GLY A 48 7.82 36.74 2.34
C GLY A 48 6.68 35.73 2.47
N GLY A 49 6.83 34.70 3.32
CA GLY A 49 5.73 33.82 3.67
C GLY A 49 5.48 32.66 2.68
N VAL A 50 6.35 32.44 1.71
CA VAL A 50 6.22 31.35 0.72
C VAL A 50 6.46 29.98 1.37
N ARG A 51 5.60 29.02 1.08
CA ARG A 51 5.65 27.67 1.63
C ARG A 51 5.81 26.62 0.52
N ILE A 52 6.16 25.38 0.87
CA ILE A 52 6.30 24.24 -0.07
C ILE A 52 5.06 24.01 -0.94
N PRO A 53 3.81 24.18 -0.48
CA PRO A 53 2.63 24.14 -1.37
C PRO A 53 2.71 25.11 -2.55
N ALA A 54 3.21 26.34 -2.35
CA ALA A 54 3.38 27.30 -3.43
C ALA A 54 4.48 26.88 -4.41
N LEU A 55 5.56 26.26 -3.93
CA LEU A 55 6.61 25.69 -4.80
C LEU A 55 6.03 24.61 -5.73
N TRP A 56 5.04 23.84 -5.27
CA TRP A 56 4.34 22.84 -6.08
C TRP A 56 3.39 23.49 -7.09
N SER A 57 2.55 24.43 -6.65
CA SER A 57 1.38 24.89 -7.41
C SER A 57 1.54 26.22 -8.15
N THR A 58 2.46 27.10 -7.70
CA THR A 58 2.56 28.48 -8.21
C THR A 58 3.77 28.63 -9.14
N PRO A 59 3.55 28.95 -10.44
CA PRO A 59 4.63 29.19 -11.38
C PRO A 59 5.62 30.27 -10.90
N GLY A 60 6.90 30.07 -11.18
CA GLY A 60 7.95 31.03 -10.82
C GLY A 60 8.35 31.07 -9.34
N THR A 61 7.66 30.28 -8.49
CA THR A 61 8.04 30.20 -7.06
C THR A 61 9.45 29.62 -6.91
N VAL A 62 10.27 30.28 -6.09
CA VAL A 62 11.62 29.84 -5.72
C VAL A 62 11.74 29.87 -4.20
N MET A 63 12.32 28.81 -3.64
CA MET A 63 12.64 28.70 -2.22
C MET A 63 14.14 28.52 -2.02
N ARG A 64 14.70 29.17 -1.02
CA ARG A 64 16.11 29.03 -0.67
C ARG A 64 16.29 27.98 0.42
N THR A 65 17.49 27.43 0.47
CA THR A 65 17.88 26.54 1.57
C THR A 65 18.37 27.34 2.77
N LEU A 66 18.18 26.74 3.94
CA LEU A 66 18.81 27.23 5.19
C LEU A 66 20.20 26.59 5.31
N LEU A 67 21.17 27.40 5.74
CA LEU A 67 22.48 26.88 6.12
C LEU A 67 22.50 26.63 7.62
N ALA A 68 22.67 25.37 7.99
CA ALA A 68 22.86 25.00 9.39
C ALA A 68 24.25 25.46 9.87
N THR A 69 24.35 25.91 11.12
CA THR A 69 25.63 26.27 11.74
C THR A 69 26.60 25.10 11.66
N GLY A 70 27.81 25.37 11.16
CA GLY A 70 28.86 24.36 10.98
C GLY A 70 28.59 23.37 9.81
N SER A 71 27.63 23.67 8.92
CA SER A 71 27.46 22.88 7.69
C SER A 71 28.69 23.03 6.77
N PRO A 72 29.12 21.95 6.09
CA PRO A 72 30.19 22.04 5.09
C PRO A 72 29.72 22.71 3.78
N VAL A 73 28.42 22.98 3.62
CA VAL A 73 27.86 23.69 2.46
C VAL A 73 28.14 25.20 2.65
N ALA A 74 28.88 25.79 1.70
CA ALA A 74 29.32 27.18 1.81
C ALA A 74 28.24 28.21 1.48
N HIS A 75 27.32 27.88 0.57
CA HIS A 75 26.31 28.82 0.07
C HIS A 75 24.92 28.16 0.00
N PRO A 76 23.85 28.93 0.26
CA PRO A 76 22.50 28.44 0.10
C PRO A 76 22.20 28.16 -1.38
N SER A 77 21.48 27.08 -1.65
CA SER A 77 20.94 26.74 -2.96
C SER A 77 19.51 27.29 -3.11
N SER A 78 19.05 27.39 -4.34
CA SER A 78 17.69 27.79 -4.67
C SER A 78 16.95 26.67 -5.37
N TYR A 79 15.72 26.42 -4.96
CA TYR A 79 14.83 25.40 -5.54
C TYR A 79 13.64 26.08 -6.22
N GLY A 80 13.57 25.95 -7.54
CA GLY A 80 12.30 26.02 -8.27
C GLY A 80 11.64 24.66 -8.33
N HIS A 81 10.41 24.59 -8.84
CA HIS A 81 9.65 23.35 -8.96
C HIS A 81 10.45 22.25 -9.68
N GLN A 82 10.95 22.50 -10.89
CA GLN A 82 11.68 21.49 -11.67
C GLN A 82 13.04 21.15 -11.04
N THR A 83 13.73 22.12 -10.43
CA THR A 83 14.99 21.87 -9.72
C THR A 83 14.81 20.84 -8.62
N LEU A 84 13.74 20.92 -7.83
CA LEU A 84 13.48 19.94 -6.77
C LEU A 84 13.17 18.55 -7.35
N VAL A 85 12.39 18.47 -8.42
CA VAL A 85 12.13 17.21 -9.12
C VAL A 85 13.42 16.58 -9.65
N ASP A 86 14.29 17.37 -10.28
CA ASP A 86 15.57 16.91 -10.83
C ASP A 86 16.52 16.42 -9.74
N VAL A 87 16.57 17.13 -8.62
CA VAL A 87 17.37 16.75 -7.44
C VAL A 87 16.91 15.42 -6.87
N LEU A 88 15.61 15.26 -6.64
CA LEU A 88 15.06 13.99 -6.11
C LEU A 88 15.27 12.83 -7.09
N ALA A 89 15.03 13.04 -8.38
CA ALA A 89 15.28 12.04 -9.42
C ALA A 89 16.79 11.70 -9.52
N GLY A 90 17.67 12.68 -9.40
CA GLY A 90 19.12 12.48 -9.37
C GLY A 90 19.61 11.70 -8.15
N ILE A 91 19.01 11.92 -6.98
CA ILE A 91 19.27 11.10 -5.79
C ILE A 91 18.85 9.65 -6.03
N MET A 92 17.67 9.42 -6.58
CA MET A 92 17.18 8.06 -6.92
C MET A 92 18.08 7.39 -7.96
N ASP A 93 18.52 8.09 -9.00
CA ASP A 93 19.41 7.54 -10.01
C ASP A 93 20.79 7.19 -9.46
N ARG A 94 21.31 7.99 -8.53
CA ARG A 94 22.61 7.75 -7.88
C ARG A 94 22.59 6.56 -6.94
N TYR A 95 21.53 6.41 -6.13
CA TYR A 95 21.48 5.40 -5.07
C TYR A 95 20.68 4.15 -5.42
N ARG A 96 19.94 4.18 -6.53
CA ARG A 96 19.15 3.04 -7.05
C ARG A 96 18.36 2.32 -5.96
N PRO A 97 17.49 3.00 -5.20
CA PRO A 97 16.72 2.36 -4.14
C PRO A 97 15.84 1.24 -4.68
N THR A 98 15.67 0.18 -3.90
CA THR A 98 14.72 -0.91 -4.19
C THR A 98 13.40 -0.74 -3.44
N LEU A 99 13.38 0.14 -2.43
CA LEU A 99 12.19 0.49 -1.66
C LEU A 99 12.18 2.00 -1.41
N ILE A 100 11.07 2.65 -1.74
CA ILE A 100 10.84 4.08 -1.52
C ILE A 100 9.65 4.24 -0.59
N HIS A 101 9.84 4.95 0.51
CA HIS A 101 8.78 5.39 1.40
C HIS A 101 8.49 6.87 1.20
N THR A 102 7.22 7.22 1.05
CA THR A 102 6.77 8.61 0.93
C THR A 102 5.45 8.80 1.67
N LEU A 103 4.95 10.03 1.66
CA LEU A 103 3.65 10.39 2.23
C LEU A 103 2.53 10.24 1.20
N ASP A 104 1.29 10.52 1.63
CA ASP A 104 0.10 10.49 0.79
C ASP A 104 0.05 11.71 -0.15
N PRO A 105 0.06 11.50 -1.49
CA PRO A 105 -0.08 12.61 -2.44
C PRO A 105 -1.52 13.12 -2.56
N ASP A 106 -2.51 12.34 -2.13
CA ASP A 106 -3.93 12.60 -2.34
C ASP A 106 -4.74 12.34 -1.06
N PRO A 107 -4.49 13.10 0.04
CA PRO A 107 -5.14 12.86 1.32
C PRO A 107 -6.65 13.06 1.25
N ASP A 108 -7.36 12.26 2.05
CA ASP A 108 -8.81 12.36 2.17
C ASP A 108 -9.23 13.69 2.82
N PHE A 109 -10.41 14.17 2.46
CA PHE A 109 -11.05 15.24 3.21
C PHE A 109 -11.37 14.78 4.63
N GLN A 110 -11.09 15.66 5.59
CA GLN A 110 -11.32 15.45 7.02
C GLN A 110 -12.01 16.67 7.61
N VAL A 111 -13.00 16.43 8.48
CA VAL A 111 -13.60 17.51 9.25
C VAL A 111 -12.67 17.86 10.41
N HIS A 112 -12.38 19.16 10.58
CA HIS A 112 -11.65 19.66 11.74
C HIS A 112 -12.56 19.73 12.96
N ASP A 113 -12.03 19.41 14.12
CA ASP A 113 -12.69 19.48 15.43
C ASP A 113 -11.72 19.99 16.50
N LEU A 114 -12.17 20.05 17.74
CA LEU A 114 -11.37 20.55 18.88
C LEU A 114 -10.09 19.73 19.14
N LEU A 115 -10.11 18.44 18.81
CA LEU A 115 -8.95 17.55 18.95
C LEU A 115 -7.99 17.66 17.76
N HIS A 116 -8.47 18.21 16.65
CA HIS A 116 -7.78 18.31 15.39
C HIS A 116 -7.95 19.72 14.83
N PRO A 117 -7.32 20.71 15.46
CA PRO A 117 -7.42 22.12 15.05
C PRO A 117 -6.79 22.33 13.67
N LYS A 118 -7.17 23.43 13.03
CA LYS A 118 -6.70 23.81 11.68
C LYS A 118 -5.26 24.36 11.64
N ASP A 119 -4.62 24.55 12.78
CA ASP A 119 -3.29 25.15 12.86
C ASP A 119 -2.27 24.33 12.07
N ASN A 120 -1.64 24.97 11.10
CA ASN A 120 -0.71 24.37 10.15
C ASN A 120 -1.25 23.20 9.31
N ASP A 121 -2.53 22.89 9.43
CA ASP A 121 -3.18 21.89 8.61
C ASP A 121 -3.47 22.42 7.20
N GLN A 122 -3.56 21.50 6.25
CA GLN A 122 -4.01 21.84 4.91
C GLN A 122 -5.53 22.03 4.89
N PRO A 123 -6.06 22.79 3.91
CA PRO A 123 -7.50 22.96 3.78
C PRO A 123 -8.22 21.60 3.67
N GLY A 124 -9.23 21.39 4.51
CA GLY A 124 -10.06 20.18 4.49
C GLY A 124 -9.38 18.88 4.97
N CYS A 125 -8.15 18.94 5.49
CA CYS A 125 -7.46 17.74 5.98
C CYS A 125 -6.66 18.04 7.26
N SER A 126 -6.82 17.21 8.29
CA SER A 126 -6.05 17.34 9.54
C SER A 126 -4.64 16.76 9.41
N ASP A 127 -3.89 17.28 8.46
CA ASP A 127 -2.50 16.94 8.20
C ASP A 127 -1.69 18.20 7.87
N HIS A 128 -0.37 18.13 8.09
CA HIS A 128 0.49 19.29 7.82
C HIS A 128 0.46 19.65 6.32
N ARG A 129 0.39 20.96 6.03
CA ARG A 129 0.24 21.46 4.66
C ARG A 129 1.40 21.11 3.72
N ASP A 130 2.59 20.84 4.26
CA ASP A 130 3.76 20.47 3.45
C ASP A 130 3.80 18.98 3.08
N HIS A 131 3.04 18.12 3.76
CA HIS A 131 3.10 16.67 3.54
C HIS A 131 2.64 16.27 2.13
N THR A 132 1.54 16.82 1.66
CA THR A 132 1.02 16.54 0.32
C THR A 132 1.96 16.97 -0.81
N PRO A 133 2.48 18.23 -0.84
CA PRO A 133 3.42 18.60 -1.88
C PRO A 133 4.74 17.83 -1.82
N VAL A 134 5.26 17.47 -0.64
CA VAL A 134 6.42 16.58 -0.53
C VAL A 134 6.17 15.23 -1.19
N ALA A 135 4.99 14.64 -0.97
CA ALA A 135 4.59 13.42 -1.63
C ALA A 135 4.47 13.59 -3.16
N LEU A 136 3.83 14.66 -3.61
CA LEU A 136 3.65 14.96 -5.05
C LEU A 136 5.00 15.16 -5.76
N PHE A 137 5.93 15.90 -5.17
CA PHE A 137 7.30 16.03 -5.69
C PHE A 137 8.00 14.68 -5.77
N THR A 138 7.83 13.82 -4.75
CA THR A 138 8.40 12.47 -4.75
C THR A 138 7.84 11.64 -5.91
N TRP A 139 6.52 11.60 -6.10
CA TRP A 139 5.90 10.85 -7.19
C TRP A 139 6.29 11.37 -8.58
N LYS A 140 6.38 12.70 -8.74
CA LYS A 140 6.86 13.31 -10.00
C LYS A 140 8.32 12.95 -10.29
N ALA A 141 9.18 13.01 -9.28
CA ALA A 141 10.58 12.61 -9.41
C ALA A 141 10.74 11.11 -9.71
N ILE A 142 9.95 10.25 -9.08
CA ILE A 142 9.89 8.81 -9.40
C ILE A 142 9.53 8.61 -10.87
N ALA A 143 8.46 9.25 -11.35
CA ALA A 143 8.02 9.12 -12.73
C ALA A 143 9.10 9.60 -13.71
N GLN A 144 9.76 10.71 -13.41
CA GLN A 144 10.87 11.24 -14.21
C GLN A 144 12.08 10.28 -14.23
N TRP A 145 12.49 9.78 -13.07
CA TRP A 145 13.59 8.81 -12.96
C TRP A 145 13.31 7.52 -13.73
N VAL A 146 12.11 6.95 -13.57
CA VAL A 146 11.69 5.73 -14.30
C VAL A 146 11.73 5.98 -15.80
N ALA A 147 11.19 7.10 -16.29
CA ALA A 147 11.19 7.43 -17.69
C ALA A 147 12.62 7.62 -18.25
N ALA A 148 13.48 8.33 -17.53
CA ALA A 148 14.88 8.55 -17.92
C ALA A 148 15.68 7.25 -17.93
N SER A 149 15.56 6.43 -16.88
CA SER A 149 16.25 5.14 -16.79
C SER A 149 15.77 4.16 -17.87
N THR A 150 14.46 4.11 -18.14
CA THR A 150 13.92 3.24 -19.20
C THR A 150 14.44 3.62 -20.58
N ARG A 151 14.58 4.92 -20.87
CA ARG A 151 15.19 5.38 -22.14
C ARG A 151 16.67 5.01 -22.22
N ARG A 152 17.44 5.20 -21.15
CA ARG A 152 18.89 4.95 -21.08
C ARG A 152 19.21 3.46 -21.08
N ASP A 153 18.60 2.72 -20.14
CA ASP A 153 18.98 1.34 -19.80
C ASP A 153 18.08 0.30 -20.50
N LYS A 154 17.10 0.76 -21.32
CA LYS A 154 16.06 -0.08 -22.00
C LYS A 154 15.21 -0.91 -21.02
N SER A 155 15.28 -0.62 -19.73
CA SER A 155 14.51 -1.28 -18.69
C SER A 155 14.16 -0.29 -17.59
N ALA A 156 12.99 -0.44 -16.98
CA ALA A 156 12.62 0.34 -15.80
C ALA A 156 13.44 -0.11 -14.58
N PRO A 157 13.81 0.80 -13.67
CA PRO A 157 14.44 0.44 -12.41
C PRO A 157 13.48 -0.40 -11.56
N ARG A 158 14.02 -1.37 -10.83
CA ARG A 158 13.25 -2.33 -10.02
C ARG A 158 13.18 -1.85 -8.59
N PHE A 159 12.06 -1.30 -8.21
CA PHE A 159 11.76 -0.88 -6.84
C PHE A 159 10.27 -0.95 -6.59
N THR A 160 9.91 -0.87 -5.33
CA THR A 160 8.53 -0.72 -4.88
C THR A 160 8.38 0.54 -4.04
N THR A 161 7.16 1.08 -3.95
CA THR A 161 6.87 2.30 -3.22
C THR A 161 5.75 2.06 -2.22
N THR A 162 5.86 2.70 -1.05
CA THR A 162 4.79 2.76 -0.04
C THR A 162 4.46 4.22 0.24
N ALA A 163 3.19 4.59 0.20
CA ALA A 163 2.70 5.91 0.58
C ALA A 163 1.94 5.82 1.90
N PHE A 164 2.49 6.47 2.93
CA PHE A 164 1.91 6.49 4.27
C PHE A 164 0.95 7.67 4.41
N ARG A 165 -0.18 7.44 5.05
CA ARG A 165 -1.02 8.54 5.53
C ARG A 165 -0.27 9.30 6.61
N GLY A 166 -0.34 10.64 6.58
CA GLY A 166 0.31 11.50 7.54
C GLY A 166 -0.42 11.55 8.88
N TYR A 167 -0.42 12.69 9.56
CA TYR A 167 -1.04 12.82 10.89
C TYR A 167 -2.53 12.49 10.91
N TYR A 168 -3.23 12.68 9.81
CA TYR A 168 -4.66 12.38 9.70
C TYR A 168 -4.98 10.88 9.81
N ASN A 169 -3.99 9.98 9.82
CA ASN A 169 -4.22 8.57 10.14
C ASN A 169 -4.83 8.37 11.54
N GLN A 170 -4.69 9.36 12.43
CA GLN A 170 -5.34 9.37 13.75
C GLN A 170 -6.88 9.37 13.68
N ARG A 171 -7.46 9.70 12.53
CA ARG A 171 -8.91 9.66 12.28
C ARG A 171 -9.45 8.24 12.10
N TRP A 172 -8.56 7.29 11.89
CA TRP A 172 -8.89 5.91 11.65
C TRP A 172 -8.62 5.03 12.88
N PRO A 173 -9.18 3.80 12.95
CA PRO A 173 -8.97 2.91 14.07
C PRO A 173 -7.50 2.67 14.36
N HIS A 174 -7.16 2.50 15.64
CA HIS A 174 -5.82 2.07 16.03
C HIS A 174 -5.61 0.63 15.56
N ASN A 175 -4.53 0.35 14.83
CA ASN A 175 -4.28 -0.95 14.21
C ASN A 175 -2.94 -1.59 14.56
N LEU A 176 -2.21 -1.00 15.52
CA LEU A 176 -0.94 -1.56 15.96
C LEU A 176 -1.11 -2.33 17.29
N PRO A 177 -0.75 -3.62 17.33
CA PRO A 177 -0.74 -4.39 18.56
C PRO A 177 0.29 -3.84 19.54
N PRO A 178 0.13 -4.07 20.86
CA PRO A 178 0.98 -3.48 21.91
C PRO A 178 2.48 -3.66 21.69
N ALA A 179 2.92 -4.83 21.24
CA ALA A 179 4.33 -5.12 20.97
C ALA A 179 4.90 -4.26 19.84
N VAL A 180 4.16 -4.11 18.73
CA VAL A 180 4.55 -3.29 17.57
C VAL A 180 4.49 -1.80 17.94
N LEU A 181 3.47 -1.39 18.71
CA LEU A 181 3.37 -0.02 19.21
C LEU A 181 4.56 0.35 20.12
N ALA A 182 4.96 -0.55 21.04
CA ALA A 182 6.13 -0.34 21.88
C ALA A 182 7.42 -0.21 21.07
N GLN A 183 7.55 -0.99 20.00
CA GLN A 183 8.68 -0.88 19.07
C GLN A 183 8.67 0.46 18.31
N LYS A 184 7.53 0.89 17.80
CA LYS A 184 7.36 2.21 17.15
C LYS A 184 7.68 3.34 18.12
N ALA A 185 7.21 3.25 19.37
CA ALA A 185 7.49 4.24 20.40
C ALA A 185 8.99 4.38 20.72
N ARG A 186 9.72 3.25 20.77
CA ARG A 186 11.20 3.28 20.95
C ARG A 186 11.90 4.02 19.81
N VAL A 187 11.45 3.83 18.56
CA VAL A 187 12.01 4.54 17.39
C VAL A 187 11.73 6.04 17.48
N ILE A 188 10.51 6.42 17.83
CA ILE A 188 10.12 7.83 17.99
C ILE A 188 10.84 8.49 19.15
N LYS A 189 11.09 7.75 20.25
CA LYS A 189 11.93 8.24 21.35
C LYS A 189 13.32 8.65 20.87
N SER A 190 13.95 7.83 20.02
CA SER A 190 15.26 8.14 19.44
C SER A 190 15.20 9.35 18.50
N TYR A 191 14.10 9.52 17.75
CA TYR A 191 13.87 10.70 16.91
C TYR A 191 13.63 11.95 17.73
N GLY A 192 12.91 11.86 18.85
CA GLY A 192 12.61 12.94 19.78
C GLY A 192 13.77 13.40 20.64
N GLY A 193 14.93 12.74 20.59
CA GLY A 193 16.10 13.10 21.40
C GLY A 193 16.03 12.61 22.87
N ALA A 194 16.92 13.12 23.71
CA ALA A 194 16.96 12.78 25.12
C ALA A 194 15.74 13.38 25.87
N PRO A 195 15.25 12.72 26.94
CA PRO A 195 14.07 13.20 27.67
C PRO A 195 14.24 14.58 28.32
N ASP A 196 15.47 14.95 28.61
CA ASP A 196 15.90 16.20 29.25
C ASP A 196 16.37 17.26 28.22
N TRP A 197 16.35 16.94 26.95
CA TRP A 197 16.76 17.86 25.90
C TRP A 197 15.71 18.96 25.68
N ASP A 198 16.13 20.21 25.91
CA ASP A 198 15.32 21.37 25.55
C ASP A 198 15.62 21.78 24.10
N CYS A 199 14.62 21.69 23.28
CA CYS A 199 14.72 22.06 21.87
C CYS A 199 14.91 23.58 21.66
N GLY A 200 14.58 24.42 22.65
CA GLY A 200 14.70 25.89 22.57
C GLY A 200 13.78 26.54 21.52
N ASN A 201 13.01 25.80 20.77
CA ASN A 201 12.11 26.29 19.73
C ASN A 201 10.78 25.51 19.75
N ALA A 202 9.78 26.03 20.41
CA ALA A 202 8.47 25.41 20.55
C ALA A 202 7.79 25.11 19.19
N ALA A 203 7.99 25.92 18.16
CA ALA A 203 7.42 25.69 16.84
C ALA A 203 8.13 24.58 16.07
N GLY A 204 9.47 24.48 16.20
CA GLY A 204 10.26 23.42 15.54
C GLY A 204 10.26 22.09 16.29
N CYS A 205 9.81 22.07 17.53
CA CYS A 205 9.80 20.88 18.39
C CYS A 205 8.44 20.18 18.47
N GLY A 206 7.50 20.52 17.60
CA GLY A 206 6.16 19.94 17.62
C GLY A 206 6.17 18.40 17.64
N ASP A 207 7.05 17.78 16.88
CA ASP A 207 7.21 16.32 16.87
C ASP A 207 8.03 15.80 18.06
N TYR A 208 8.89 16.61 18.66
CA TYR A 208 9.61 16.27 19.87
C TYR A 208 8.69 16.10 21.09
N SER A 209 7.63 16.89 21.16
CA SER A 209 6.61 16.70 22.20
C SER A 209 5.96 15.30 22.13
N GLN A 210 6.14 14.60 21.04
CA GLN A 210 5.71 13.23 20.79
C GLN A 210 6.80 12.20 21.16
N GLY A 211 8.04 12.64 21.38
CA GLY A 211 9.17 11.78 21.75
C GLY A 211 9.15 11.30 23.21
N GLY A 212 10.09 10.44 23.58
CA GLY A 212 10.22 9.89 24.92
C GLY A 212 9.03 9.01 25.30
N LEU A 213 8.48 9.21 26.50
CA LEU A 213 7.29 8.52 26.99
C LEU A 213 5.96 9.17 26.56
N ARG A 214 6.01 10.36 25.97
CA ARG A 214 4.83 11.14 25.58
C ARG A 214 4.02 10.53 24.43
N PRO A 215 4.62 9.85 23.41
CA PRO A 215 3.87 9.30 22.27
C PRO A 215 2.68 8.43 22.65
N LEU A 216 2.81 7.64 23.71
CA LEU A 216 1.72 6.77 24.18
C LEU A 216 0.63 7.51 24.95
N ARG A 217 0.93 8.71 25.45
CA ARG A 217 -0.02 9.58 26.17
C ARG A 217 -0.66 10.63 25.29
N ASN A 218 -0.18 10.77 24.05
CA ASN A 218 -0.71 11.75 23.13
C ASN A 218 -2.15 11.44 22.74
N ARG A 219 -3.06 12.39 22.97
CA ARG A 219 -4.48 12.27 22.60
C ARG A 219 -4.69 12.22 21.08
N LYS A 220 -3.82 12.85 20.29
CA LYS A 220 -3.90 12.82 18.82
C LYS A 220 -3.82 11.42 18.24
N GLY A 221 -3.11 10.49 18.88
CA GLY A 221 -3.19 9.06 18.58
C GLY A 221 -2.49 8.61 17.28
N TRP A 222 -1.90 9.51 16.48
CA TRP A 222 -1.27 9.15 15.20
C TRP A 222 -0.18 8.08 15.31
N ILE A 223 0.48 7.98 16.45
CA ILE A 223 1.48 6.94 16.71
C ILE A 223 0.86 5.54 16.84
N ARG A 224 -0.41 5.45 17.26
CA ARG A 224 -1.12 4.18 17.54
C ARG A 224 -1.61 3.48 16.28
N SER A 225 -1.46 4.14 15.13
CA SER A 225 -1.95 3.66 13.86
C SER A 225 -0.87 3.76 12.79
N THR A 226 -0.95 2.89 11.80
CA THR A 226 -0.21 3.03 10.54
C THR A 226 -1.17 2.67 9.41
N HIS A 227 -1.63 3.65 8.69
CA HIS A 227 -2.49 3.49 7.53
C HIS A 227 -1.77 3.95 6.27
N TYR A 228 -2.12 3.32 5.18
CA TYR A 228 -1.50 3.56 3.88
C TYR A 228 -2.52 4.16 2.91
N ARG A 229 -2.07 5.12 2.11
CA ARG A 229 -2.77 5.47 0.87
C ARG A 229 -2.49 4.38 -0.17
N TYR A 230 -1.23 4.05 -0.31
CA TYR A 230 -0.79 2.96 -1.17
C TYR A 230 0.10 2.04 -0.34
N PRO A 231 -0.39 0.88 0.07
CA PRO A 231 0.48 -0.19 0.57
C PRO A 231 1.40 -0.63 -0.56
N THR A 232 2.51 -1.22 -0.23
CA THR A 232 3.40 -1.78 -1.25
C THR A 232 2.66 -2.78 -2.13
N SER A 233 2.97 -2.77 -3.43
CA SER A 233 2.40 -3.70 -4.39
C SER A 233 2.62 -5.15 -3.94
N LEU A 234 1.52 -5.90 -3.96
CA LEU A 234 1.54 -7.34 -3.73
C LEU A 234 1.58 -8.04 -5.08
N PRO A 235 2.38 -9.10 -5.24
CA PRO A 235 2.22 -9.98 -6.37
C PRO A 235 0.84 -10.64 -6.32
N ALA A 236 0.04 -10.49 -7.38
CA ALA A 236 -1.24 -11.18 -7.52
C ALA A 236 -1.02 -12.52 -8.24
N PRO A 237 -1.01 -13.66 -7.54
CA PRO A 237 -0.68 -14.96 -8.10
C PRO A 237 -1.85 -15.59 -8.86
N THR A 238 -1.50 -16.34 -9.91
CA THR A 238 -2.38 -17.20 -10.70
C THR A 238 -1.54 -18.31 -11.31
N THR A 239 -2.16 -19.27 -12.03
CA THR A 239 -1.46 -20.31 -12.78
C THR A 239 -1.67 -20.14 -14.29
N ASP A 240 -0.67 -20.49 -15.10
CA ASP A 240 -0.84 -20.60 -16.55
C ASP A 240 -1.30 -22.01 -16.97
N ALA A 241 -1.61 -22.20 -18.26
CA ALA A 241 -2.06 -23.47 -18.81
C ALA A 241 -1.01 -24.60 -18.69
N GLN A 242 0.24 -24.27 -18.44
CA GLN A 242 1.32 -25.23 -18.18
C GLN A 242 1.51 -25.54 -16.69
N GLY A 243 0.63 -25.04 -15.82
CA GLY A 243 0.70 -25.23 -14.38
C GLY A 243 1.82 -24.43 -13.69
N ARG A 244 2.45 -23.45 -14.36
CA ARG A 244 3.44 -22.58 -13.74
C ARG A 244 2.76 -21.45 -12.99
N LEU A 245 3.29 -21.12 -11.83
CA LEU A 245 2.86 -19.94 -11.11
C LEU A 245 3.22 -18.66 -11.91
N VAL A 246 2.24 -17.81 -12.06
CA VAL A 246 2.38 -16.48 -12.67
C VAL A 246 1.93 -15.45 -11.63
N ALA A 247 2.68 -14.39 -11.45
CA ALA A 247 2.30 -13.29 -10.57
C ALA A 247 2.34 -11.96 -11.31
N TYR A 248 1.43 -11.07 -10.97
CA TYR A 248 1.36 -9.70 -11.50
C TYR A 248 1.55 -8.70 -10.36
N GLY A 249 2.21 -7.59 -10.64
CA GLY A 249 2.42 -6.52 -9.67
C GLY A 249 2.91 -5.24 -10.31
N VAL A 250 3.31 -4.28 -9.48
CA VAL A 250 3.88 -3.01 -9.95
C VAL A 250 5.32 -2.89 -9.44
N LEU A 251 6.26 -2.71 -10.35
CA LEU A 251 7.64 -2.34 -10.07
C LEU A 251 8.01 -1.08 -10.84
N GLY A 252 8.71 -0.17 -10.21
CA GLY A 252 9.17 1.05 -10.88
C GLY A 252 8.05 1.87 -11.50
N THR A 253 6.88 1.90 -10.91
CA THR A 253 5.63 2.51 -11.39
C THR A 253 5.05 1.88 -12.67
N GLN A 254 5.47 0.68 -13.04
CA GLN A 254 4.94 -0.04 -14.20
C GLN A 254 4.42 -1.42 -13.80
N ALA A 255 3.37 -1.88 -14.46
CA ALA A 255 2.91 -3.23 -14.29
C ALA A 255 3.96 -4.22 -14.81
N VAL A 256 4.15 -5.31 -14.08
CA VAL A 256 5.06 -6.39 -14.42
C VAL A 256 4.40 -7.74 -14.24
N ARG A 257 4.92 -8.73 -14.97
CA ARG A 257 4.57 -10.14 -14.81
C ARG A 257 5.82 -10.94 -14.48
N TRP A 258 5.76 -11.74 -13.43
CA TRP A 258 6.72 -12.81 -13.17
C TRP A 258 6.11 -14.16 -13.55
N ARG A 259 6.93 -15.08 -13.97
CA ARG A 259 6.55 -16.45 -14.25
C ARG A 259 7.53 -17.40 -13.59
N GLU A 260 7.03 -18.45 -12.98
CA GLU A 260 7.87 -19.51 -12.43
C GLU A 260 8.74 -20.13 -13.54
N THR A 261 9.99 -20.45 -13.24
CA THR A 261 10.97 -20.95 -14.23
C THR A 261 10.57 -22.32 -14.79
N ALA A 262 10.01 -23.18 -13.94
CA ALA A 262 9.37 -24.43 -14.30
C ALA A 262 8.24 -24.70 -13.29
N PRO A 263 7.20 -25.48 -13.64
CA PRO A 263 6.14 -25.82 -12.71
C PRO A 263 6.69 -26.38 -11.41
N GLY A 264 6.27 -25.83 -10.26
CA GLY A 264 6.71 -26.28 -8.91
C GLY A 264 8.16 -25.93 -8.53
N SER A 265 8.93 -25.21 -9.37
CA SER A 265 10.33 -24.90 -9.09
C SER A 265 10.54 -23.97 -7.88
N GLY A 266 9.50 -23.28 -7.41
CA GLY A 266 9.61 -22.34 -6.29
C GLY A 266 10.40 -21.07 -6.61
N ARG A 267 10.70 -20.79 -7.87
CA ARG A 267 11.52 -19.64 -8.30
C ARG A 267 10.91 -18.91 -9.50
N PHE A 268 10.77 -17.61 -9.36
CA PHE A 268 10.38 -16.74 -10.49
C PHE A 268 11.58 -16.42 -11.39
N GLY A 269 11.32 -16.36 -12.68
CA GLY A 269 12.22 -15.73 -13.64
C GLY A 269 12.20 -14.21 -13.55
N ALA A 270 12.99 -13.54 -14.40
CA ALA A 270 13.03 -12.08 -14.47
C ALA A 270 11.64 -11.49 -14.77
N PRO A 271 11.29 -10.33 -14.19
CA PRO A 271 10.03 -9.67 -14.47
C PRO A 271 9.96 -9.21 -15.92
N ARG A 272 8.81 -9.44 -16.55
CA ARG A 272 8.50 -8.88 -17.86
C ARG A 272 7.63 -7.64 -17.69
N GLY A 273 8.08 -6.49 -18.20
CA GLY A 273 7.31 -5.26 -18.19
C GLY A 273 6.02 -5.36 -19.00
N LEU A 274 4.94 -4.81 -18.46
CA LEU A 274 3.63 -4.67 -19.09
C LEU A 274 3.26 -3.18 -19.31
N GLY A 275 4.12 -2.24 -18.88
CA GLY A 275 3.92 -0.81 -19.04
C GLY A 275 2.79 -0.23 -18.18
N GLY A 276 2.08 0.76 -18.72
CA GLY A 276 0.88 1.38 -18.11
C GLY A 276 1.16 2.57 -17.20
N GLY A 277 2.41 2.78 -16.79
CA GLY A 277 2.78 3.78 -15.80
C GLY A 277 2.65 5.24 -16.21
N PRO A 278 2.77 6.17 -15.23
CA PRO A 278 3.03 5.89 -13.82
C PRO A 278 1.83 5.31 -13.07
N LEU A 279 1.97 4.12 -12.50
CA LEU A 279 0.94 3.44 -11.72
C LEU A 279 1.19 3.59 -10.21
N ALA A 280 0.11 3.73 -9.45
CA ALA A 280 0.16 3.49 -8.01
C ALA A 280 0.55 2.02 -7.72
N PRO A 281 1.19 1.70 -6.59
CA PRO A 281 1.68 0.36 -6.30
C PRO A 281 0.55 -0.59 -5.86
N ALA A 282 -0.54 -0.62 -6.61
CA ALA A 282 -1.68 -1.51 -6.39
C ALA A 282 -2.19 -2.03 -7.72
N LEU A 283 -2.43 -3.32 -7.80
CA LEU A 283 -2.92 -3.99 -9.00
C LEU A 283 -4.00 -4.99 -8.60
N ALA A 284 -5.19 -4.87 -9.18
CA ALA A 284 -6.22 -5.90 -9.10
C ALA A 284 -6.16 -6.78 -10.35
N THR A 285 -6.39 -8.07 -10.19
CA THR A 285 -6.40 -9.03 -11.30
C THR A 285 -7.60 -9.94 -11.21
N VAL A 286 -8.19 -10.24 -12.35
CA VAL A 286 -9.22 -11.28 -12.47
C VAL A 286 -8.92 -12.14 -13.69
N ARG A 287 -9.40 -13.38 -13.66
CA ARG A 287 -9.50 -14.23 -14.83
C ARG A 287 -10.95 -14.23 -15.28
N ASP A 288 -11.22 -13.78 -16.50
CA ASP A 288 -12.60 -13.78 -17.02
C ASP A 288 -13.06 -15.19 -17.40
N SER A 289 -14.35 -15.34 -17.74
CA SER A 289 -14.95 -16.63 -18.12
C SER A 289 -14.33 -17.31 -19.35
N ALA A 290 -13.62 -16.53 -20.20
CA ALA A 290 -12.83 -17.06 -21.31
C ALA A 290 -11.39 -17.43 -20.92
N GLY A 291 -11.04 -17.38 -19.61
CA GLY A 291 -9.71 -17.71 -19.10
C GLY A 291 -8.64 -16.61 -19.32
N ARG A 292 -9.04 -15.43 -19.77
CA ARG A 292 -8.11 -14.31 -20.04
C ARG A 292 -7.86 -13.52 -18.76
N GLN A 293 -6.61 -13.10 -18.55
CA GLN A 293 -6.27 -12.18 -17.45
C GLN A 293 -6.68 -10.76 -17.80
N VAL A 294 -7.31 -10.10 -16.84
CA VAL A 294 -7.67 -8.68 -16.86
C VAL A 294 -7.07 -8.02 -15.64
N LEU A 295 -6.28 -6.96 -15.84
CA LEU A 295 -5.56 -6.24 -14.81
C LEU A 295 -6.10 -4.82 -14.69
N PHE A 296 -6.25 -4.34 -13.48
CA PHE A 296 -6.69 -2.97 -13.19
C PHE A 296 -5.68 -2.27 -12.29
N ALA A 297 -5.45 -0.99 -12.56
CA ALA A 297 -4.57 -0.14 -11.75
C ALA A 297 -5.09 1.29 -11.67
N LEU A 298 -4.63 2.02 -10.65
CA LEU A 298 -4.75 3.47 -10.58
C LEU A 298 -3.52 4.10 -11.22
N ARG A 299 -3.71 4.96 -12.21
CA ARG A 299 -2.65 5.68 -12.91
C ARG A 299 -2.61 7.15 -12.52
N PHE A 300 -1.41 7.68 -12.30
CA PHE A 300 -1.15 9.11 -12.23
C PHE A 300 -1.17 9.67 -13.66
N ALA A 301 -2.34 10.02 -14.15
CA ALA A 301 -2.51 10.48 -15.54
C ALA A 301 -1.85 11.84 -15.77
N ALA A 302 -1.78 12.68 -14.75
CA ALA A 302 -0.96 13.90 -14.73
C ALA A 302 -0.37 14.12 -13.33
N LEU A 303 0.88 14.59 -13.30
CA LEU A 303 1.62 15.04 -12.12
C LEU A 303 2.23 16.40 -12.47
N ALA A 304 1.39 17.34 -12.84
CA ALA A 304 1.82 18.59 -13.46
C ALA A 304 2.41 19.57 -12.43
N GLY A 305 1.66 19.88 -11.37
CA GLY A 305 2.00 21.01 -10.50
C GLY A 305 1.93 22.35 -11.22
N GLN A 306 2.33 23.42 -10.58
CA GLN A 306 2.49 24.77 -11.17
C GLN A 306 1.27 25.27 -11.98
N GLY A 307 0.07 25.12 -11.41
CA GLY A 307 -1.19 25.59 -12.01
C GLY A 307 -1.84 24.61 -12.98
N ALA A 308 -1.22 23.47 -13.27
CA ALA A 308 -1.85 22.38 -14.00
C ALA A 308 -2.46 21.35 -13.05
N GLY A 309 -3.54 20.70 -13.49
CA GLY A 309 -4.22 19.68 -12.70
C GLY A 309 -3.39 18.42 -12.51
N ASP A 310 -3.48 17.84 -11.33
CA ASP A 310 -2.98 16.50 -11.05
C ASP A 310 -4.14 15.53 -11.24
N LEU A 311 -4.02 14.62 -12.19
CA LEU A 311 -5.11 13.73 -12.58
C LEU A 311 -4.82 12.29 -12.18
N ARG A 312 -5.88 11.57 -11.80
CA ARG A 312 -5.88 10.13 -11.57
C ARG A 312 -6.92 9.48 -12.48
N GLU A 313 -6.67 8.26 -12.89
CA GLU A 313 -7.65 7.45 -13.61
C GLU A 313 -7.46 5.97 -13.32
N ILE A 314 -8.54 5.22 -13.38
CA ILE A 314 -8.48 3.77 -13.41
C ILE A 314 -8.18 3.32 -14.83
N VAL A 315 -7.26 2.40 -14.96
CA VAL A 315 -6.84 1.83 -16.25
C VAL A 315 -6.97 0.32 -16.23
N VAL A 316 -7.22 -0.26 -17.41
CA VAL A 316 -7.38 -1.69 -17.63
C VAL A 316 -6.41 -2.21 -18.68
N LEU A 317 -5.89 -3.42 -18.45
CA LEU A 317 -5.08 -4.18 -19.40
C LEU A 317 -5.66 -5.58 -19.55
N GLU A 318 -6.03 -5.95 -20.78
CA GLU A 318 -6.71 -7.21 -21.07
C GLU A 318 -5.86 -8.12 -21.95
N GLN A 319 -5.81 -9.42 -21.64
CA GLN A 319 -5.24 -10.40 -22.57
C GLN A 319 -6.14 -10.58 -23.80
N ARG A 320 -5.52 -10.80 -24.95
CA ARG A 320 -6.24 -11.13 -26.19
C ARG A 320 -6.80 -12.55 -26.18
N ARG A 321 -6.06 -13.47 -25.55
CA ARG A 321 -6.41 -14.89 -25.35
C ARG A 321 -5.71 -15.41 -24.10
N PRO A 322 -6.18 -16.50 -23.49
CA PRO A 322 -5.51 -17.12 -22.35
C PRO A 322 -4.00 -17.29 -22.59
N ASP A 323 -3.19 -16.93 -21.61
CA ASP A 323 -1.72 -16.95 -21.64
C ASP A 323 -1.06 -16.21 -22.81
N GLY A 324 -1.84 -15.51 -23.62
CA GLY A 324 -1.41 -14.76 -24.79
C GLY A 324 -0.92 -13.34 -24.49
N PRO A 325 -0.68 -12.55 -25.54
CA PRO A 325 -0.28 -11.16 -25.40
C PRO A 325 -1.43 -10.30 -24.86
N PHE A 326 -1.04 -9.24 -24.18
CA PHE A 326 -1.98 -8.20 -23.75
C PHE A 326 -2.28 -7.21 -24.86
N ARG A 327 -3.43 -6.55 -24.76
CA ARG A 327 -3.78 -5.35 -25.54
C ARG A 327 -2.99 -4.14 -25.04
N ALA A 328 -3.27 -2.97 -25.54
CA ALA A 328 -2.80 -1.73 -24.93
C ALA A 328 -3.60 -1.42 -23.66
N TRP A 329 -3.00 -0.67 -22.74
CA TRP A 329 -3.70 -0.10 -21.60
C TRP A 329 -4.79 0.87 -22.06
N THR A 330 -5.97 0.76 -21.47
CA THR A 330 -7.13 1.62 -21.78
C THR A 330 -7.58 2.34 -20.51
N GLY A 331 -7.84 3.64 -20.61
CA GLY A 331 -8.39 4.44 -19.52
C GLY A 331 -9.89 4.14 -19.31
N LEU A 332 -10.28 4.02 -18.06
CA LEU A 332 -11.68 3.89 -17.64
C LEU A 332 -12.20 5.16 -16.94
N GLY A 333 -11.35 6.19 -16.80
CA GLY A 333 -11.67 7.38 -16.01
C GLY A 333 -11.85 7.10 -14.52
N THR A 334 -12.65 7.92 -13.87
CA THR A 334 -13.02 7.79 -12.44
C THR A 334 -14.53 7.98 -12.27
N PRO A 335 -15.12 7.59 -11.13
CA PRO A 335 -16.52 7.90 -10.83
C PRO A 335 -16.77 9.37 -10.49
N GLU A 336 -15.74 10.20 -10.44
CA GLU A 336 -15.80 11.60 -10.05
C GLU A 336 -15.78 12.51 -11.29
N SER A 337 -16.63 13.52 -11.29
CA SER A 337 -16.64 14.57 -12.32
C SER A 337 -15.64 15.69 -12.04
N ASP A 338 -15.34 15.93 -10.77
CA ASP A 338 -14.35 16.91 -10.33
C ASP A 338 -12.96 16.27 -10.29
N PRO A 339 -11.96 16.84 -10.98
CA PRO A 339 -10.58 16.36 -10.96
C PRO A 339 -9.95 16.27 -9.55
N GLU A 340 -10.25 17.21 -8.66
CA GLU A 340 -9.76 17.19 -7.27
C GLU A 340 -10.36 16.02 -6.48
N HIS A 341 -11.62 15.68 -6.70
CA HIS A 341 -12.23 14.47 -6.16
C HIS A 341 -11.64 13.23 -6.84
N GLY A 342 -11.40 13.27 -8.15
CA GLY A 342 -10.78 12.18 -8.90
C GLY A 342 -9.42 11.73 -8.33
N ARG A 343 -8.66 12.61 -7.71
CA ARG A 343 -7.40 12.30 -7.03
C ARG A 343 -7.59 11.38 -5.82
N ARG A 344 -8.75 11.44 -5.15
CA ARG A 344 -9.04 10.71 -3.91
C ARG A 344 -9.71 9.36 -4.12
N VAL A 345 -9.88 8.95 -5.36
CA VAL A 345 -10.41 7.63 -5.70
C VAL A 345 -9.46 6.53 -5.22
N GLY A 346 -9.99 5.48 -4.61
CA GLY A 346 -9.22 4.37 -4.06
C GLY A 346 -8.63 3.45 -5.13
N CYS A 347 -7.79 2.52 -4.69
CA CYS A 347 -7.27 1.46 -5.55
C CYS A 347 -8.40 0.53 -6.00
N PRO A 348 -8.33 -0.02 -7.25
CA PRO A 348 -9.36 -0.88 -7.77
C PRO A 348 -9.38 -2.26 -7.08
N ALA A 349 -10.59 -2.82 -6.94
CA ALA A 349 -10.82 -4.24 -6.70
C ALA A 349 -11.75 -4.77 -7.80
N ALA A 350 -11.64 -6.04 -8.17
CA ALA A 350 -12.45 -6.58 -9.24
C ALA A 350 -12.78 -8.06 -9.02
N VAL A 351 -13.88 -8.50 -9.64
CA VAL A 351 -14.30 -9.89 -9.67
C VAL A 351 -14.95 -10.20 -11.03
N ALA A 352 -14.73 -11.40 -11.54
CA ALA A 352 -15.35 -11.87 -12.77
C ALA A 352 -16.41 -12.91 -12.46
N THR A 353 -17.60 -12.75 -13.01
CA THR A 353 -18.75 -13.67 -12.81
C THR A 353 -18.82 -14.74 -13.88
N PRO A 354 -19.45 -15.90 -13.59
CA PRO A 354 -19.58 -17.00 -14.55
C PRO A 354 -20.31 -16.62 -15.84
N ASP A 355 -21.22 -15.63 -15.81
CA ASP A 355 -21.93 -15.11 -16.96
C ASP A 355 -21.08 -14.21 -17.91
N GLY A 356 -19.78 -14.07 -17.61
CA GLY A 356 -18.82 -13.36 -18.45
C GLY A 356 -18.66 -11.88 -18.17
N ARG A 357 -19.33 -11.37 -17.15
CA ARG A 357 -19.15 -9.99 -16.70
C ARG A 357 -17.89 -9.83 -15.84
N VAL A 358 -17.35 -8.62 -15.83
CA VAL A 358 -16.30 -8.21 -14.89
C VAL A 358 -16.76 -6.97 -14.14
N HIS A 359 -16.89 -7.10 -12.84
CA HIS A 359 -17.24 -6.02 -11.94
C HIS A 359 -15.97 -5.37 -11.39
N LEU A 360 -15.84 -4.08 -11.57
CA LEU A 360 -14.76 -3.25 -11.08
C LEU A 360 -15.30 -2.32 -10.00
N PHE A 361 -14.62 -2.24 -8.87
CA PHE A 361 -14.99 -1.42 -7.72
C PHE A 361 -13.87 -0.49 -7.31
N VAL A 362 -14.23 0.72 -6.90
CA VAL A 362 -13.32 1.70 -6.31
C VAL A 362 -13.98 2.44 -5.17
N ARG A 363 -13.19 2.84 -4.18
CA ARG A 363 -13.63 3.82 -3.18
C ARG A 363 -13.75 5.20 -3.84
N THR A 364 -14.83 5.91 -3.56
CA THR A 364 -15.05 7.27 -4.05
C THR A 364 -14.38 8.32 -3.16
N ALA A 365 -14.30 9.57 -3.62
CA ALA A 365 -13.70 10.66 -2.86
C ALA A 365 -14.44 10.95 -1.53
N ASP A 366 -15.76 10.79 -1.52
CA ASP A 366 -16.63 10.90 -0.35
C ASP A 366 -16.67 9.64 0.53
N LYS A 367 -15.72 8.70 0.28
CA LYS A 367 -15.55 7.47 1.05
C LYS A 367 -16.74 6.50 0.97
N GLY A 368 -17.47 6.53 -0.14
CA GLY A 368 -18.42 5.51 -0.54
C GLY A 368 -17.82 4.51 -1.52
N LEU A 369 -18.65 3.68 -2.13
CA LEU A 369 -18.29 2.72 -3.16
C LEU A 369 -18.88 3.09 -4.52
N ALA A 370 -18.11 2.92 -5.59
CA ALA A 370 -18.61 2.95 -6.96
C ALA A 370 -18.18 1.68 -7.73
N THR A 371 -18.97 1.35 -8.73
CA THR A 371 -18.73 0.20 -9.62
C THR A 371 -18.77 0.61 -11.08
N ARG A 372 -18.05 -0.14 -11.90
CA ARG A 372 -18.18 -0.13 -13.36
C ARG A 372 -18.15 -1.57 -13.85
N VAL A 373 -19.07 -1.94 -14.72
CA VAL A 373 -19.20 -3.32 -15.17
C VAL A 373 -18.80 -3.44 -16.64
N ARG A 374 -17.97 -4.43 -16.94
CA ARG A 374 -17.75 -4.90 -18.31
C ARG A 374 -18.76 -6.01 -18.58
N GLU A 375 -19.63 -5.79 -19.54
CA GLU A 375 -20.63 -6.79 -19.97
C GLU A 375 -19.95 -7.98 -20.67
N ALA A 376 -20.66 -9.11 -20.81
CA ALA A 376 -20.16 -10.31 -21.45
C ALA A 376 -19.70 -10.08 -22.91
N ASN A 377 -20.29 -9.09 -23.60
CA ASN A 377 -19.88 -8.67 -24.95
C ASN A 377 -18.57 -7.83 -24.98
N GLY A 378 -17.95 -7.60 -23.81
CA GLY A 378 -16.70 -6.86 -23.67
C GLY A 378 -16.85 -5.33 -23.56
N ARG A 379 -18.06 -4.77 -23.60
CA ARG A 379 -18.30 -3.33 -23.48
C ARG A 379 -18.37 -2.91 -22.02
N TRP A 380 -17.71 -1.80 -21.69
CA TRP A 380 -17.77 -1.18 -20.38
C TRP A 380 -19.00 -0.27 -20.27
N GLY A 381 -19.83 -0.47 -19.25
CA GLY A 381 -20.91 0.44 -18.85
C GLY A 381 -20.38 1.74 -18.21
N PRO A 382 -21.25 2.64 -17.78
CA PRO A 382 -20.88 3.83 -17.02
C PRO A 382 -20.50 3.49 -15.58
N TRP A 383 -19.82 4.44 -14.88
CA TRP A 383 -19.64 4.39 -13.44
C TRP A 383 -20.98 4.56 -12.72
N GLN A 384 -21.19 3.79 -11.67
CA GLN A 384 -22.39 3.83 -10.82
C GLN A 384 -21.98 3.91 -9.35
N ARG A 385 -22.55 4.82 -8.58
CA ARG A 385 -22.34 4.92 -7.14
C ARG A 385 -23.22 3.91 -6.41
N LEU A 386 -22.64 3.19 -5.45
CA LEU A 386 -23.30 2.16 -4.65
C LEU A 386 -23.57 2.60 -3.20
N GLY A 387 -23.28 3.87 -2.87
CA GLY A 387 -23.40 4.39 -1.51
C GLY A 387 -22.31 3.89 -0.55
N GLY A 388 -22.61 3.97 0.74
CA GLY A 388 -21.63 3.75 1.82
C GLY A 388 -20.95 5.04 2.25
N THR A 389 -20.34 5.02 3.43
CA THR A 389 -19.65 6.16 4.03
C THR A 389 -18.44 5.70 4.85
N GLU A 390 -17.45 6.58 5.01
CA GLU A 390 -16.29 6.35 5.87
C GLU A 390 -15.53 5.03 5.59
N ILE A 391 -15.56 4.53 4.35
CA ILE A 391 -14.76 3.34 3.99
C ILE A 391 -13.29 3.70 3.75
N GLN A 392 -12.42 2.78 4.16
CA GLN A 392 -10.98 2.84 3.89
C GLN A 392 -10.65 2.30 2.49
N ASP A 393 -9.43 2.53 2.04
CA ASP A 393 -8.85 1.75 0.94
C ASP A 393 -8.69 0.28 1.36
N GLY A 394 -8.55 -0.61 0.39
CA GLY A 394 -8.41 -2.04 0.65
C GLY A 394 -9.73 -2.79 0.51
N LEU A 395 -10.43 -2.51 -0.57
CA LEU A 395 -11.62 -3.26 -0.98
C LEU A 395 -11.28 -4.73 -1.25
N THR A 396 -12.15 -5.63 -0.81
CA THR A 396 -12.08 -7.06 -1.14
C THR A 396 -13.32 -7.44 -1.92
N ALA A 397 -13.15 -7.99 -3.12
CA ALA A 397 -14.23 -8.45 -3.98
C ALA A 397 -14.07 -9.94 -4.27
N LEU A 398 -15.14 -10.72 -4.13
CA LEU A 398 -15.16 -12.17 -4.36
C LEU A 398 -16.54 -12.64 -4.80
N LEU A 399 -16.62 -13.90 -5.23
CA LEU A 399 -17.88 -14.60 -5.43
C LEU A 399 -18.14 -15.52 -4.23
N ASP A 400 -19.41 -15.68 -3.87
CA ASP A 400 -19.84 -16.76 -2.98
C ASP A 400 -19.95 -18.10 -3.71
N ALA A 401 -20.49 -19.13 -3.04
CA ALA A 401 -20.66 -20.46 -3.59
C ALA A 401 -21.69 -20.51 -4.74
N GLU A 402 -22.64 -19.59 -4.76
CA GLU A 402 -23.67 -19.42 -5.78
C GLU A 402 -23.21 -18.56 -6.96
N GLY A 403 -21.99 -18.00 -6.88
CA GLY A 403 -21.43 -17.11 -7.91
C GLY A 403 -21.95 -15.68 -7.84
N LEU A 404 -22.51 -15.28 -6.70
CA LEU A 404 -22.95 -13.90 -6.46
C LEU A 404 -21.77 -13.01 -6.05
N VAL A 405 -21.81 -11.78 -6.48
CA VAL A 405 -20.76 -10.80 -6.18
C VAL A 405 -20.91 -10.27 -4.76
N HIS A 406 -19.83 -10.33 -3.99
CA HIS A 406 -19.66 -9.68 -2.70
C HIS A 406 -18.51 -8.67 -2.75
N VAL A 407 -18.72 -7.51 -2.15
CA VAL A 407 -17.68 -6.49 -1.93
C VAL A 407 -17.67 -6.10 -0.47
N LEU A 408 -16.49 -6.09 0.12
CA LEU A 408 -16.28 -5.81 1.52
C LEU A 408 -15.26 -4.68 1.66
N ALA A 409 -15.50 -3.79 2.59
CA ALA A 409 -14.59 -2.70 2.90
C ALA A 409 -14.49 -2.47 4.41
N PRO A 410 -13.27 -2.27 4.95
CA PRO A 410 -13.14 -1.79 6.31
C PRO A 410 -13.64 -0.34 6.37
N GLY A 411 -14.57 -0.06 7.26
CA GLY A 411 -15.00 1.29 7.58
C GLY A 411 -14.36 1.81 8.85
N ARG A 412 -14.71 3.01 9.24
CA ARG A 412 -14.26 3.61 10.49
C ARG A 412 -14.79 2.87 11.72
N ASP A 413 -16.06 2.49 11.70
CA ASP A 413 -16.76 1.93 12.85
C ASP A 413 -17.36 0.55 12.59
N THR A 414 -17.40 0.09 11.34
CA THR A 414 -17.98 -1.19 10.94
C THR A 414 -17.32 -1.74 9.68
N VAL A 415 -17.61 -3.00 9.37
CA VAL A 415 -17.36 -3.57 8.04
C VAL A 415 -18.55 -3.23 7.15
N HIS A 416 -18.29 -2.60 6.01
CA HIS A 416 -19.29 -2.39 4.98
C HIS A 416 -19.33 -3.58 4.04
N HIS A 417 -20.54 -3.97 3.62
CA HIS A 417 -20.77 -5.12 2.74
C HIS A 417 -21.80 -4.76 1.66
N TRP A 418 -21.43 -4.95 0.42
CA TRP A 418 -22.30 -4.90 -0.75
C TRP A 418 -22.39 -6.27 -1.36
N ALA A 419 -23.57 -6.68 -1.82
CA ALA A 419 -23.76 -7.97 -2.45
C ALA A 419 -24.86 -7.96 -3.49
N GLN A 420 -24.80 -8.90 -4.41
CA GLN A 420 -25.93 -9.28 -5.26
C GLN A 420 -26.94 -10.13 -4.48
N GLU A 421 -28.22 -10.05 -4.83
CA GLU A 421 -29.27 -10.94 -4.32
C GLU A 421 -29.55 -12.11 -5.26
N ARG A 422 -29.19 -11.93 -6.53
CA ARG A 422 -29.36 -12.93 -7.60
C ARG A 422 -28.30 -12.70 -8.67
N ALA A 423 -27.96 -13.77 -9.37
CA ALA A 423 -27.02 -13.69 -10.49
C ALA A 423 -27.48 -12.65 -11.52
N GLY A 424 -26.55 -11.81 -11.97
CA GLY A 424 -26.82 -10.71 -12.91
C GLY A 424 -27.62 -9.53 -12.35
N GLY A 425 -28.03 -9.57 -11.08
CA GLY A 425 -28.69 -8.48 -10.39
C GLY A 425 -27.73 -7.34 -10.01
N PRO A 426 -28.25 -6.21 -9.51
CA PRO A 426 -27.43 -5.14 -9.02
C PRO A 426 -26.68 -5.52 -7.74
N VAL A 427 -25.48 -4.97 -7.56
CA VAL A 427 -24.76 -5.00 -6.29
C VAL A 427 -25.27 -3.87 -5.41
N ALA A 428 -25.78 -4.18 -4.22
CA ALA A 428 -26.39 -3.22 -3.32
C ALA A 428 -25.76 -3.28 -1.92
N LEU A 429 -25.76 -2.14 -1.22
CA LEU A 429 -25.28 -2.03 0.16
C LEU A 429 -26.22 -2.84 1.07
N ARG A 430 -25.63 -3.74 1.84
CA ARG A 430 -26.32 -4.50 2.88
C ARG A 430 -26.40 -3.70 4.17
N ARG A 431 -27.38 -4.02 5.00
CA ARG A 431 -27.45 -3.43 6.36
C ARG A 431 -26.22 -3.91 7.14
N PRO A 432 -25.59 -3.04 7.96
CA PRO A 432 -24.50 -3.45 8.83
C PRO A 432 -24.96 -4.61 9.70
N SER A 433 -24.31 -5.74 9.60
CA SER A 433 -24.40 -6.81 10.61
C SER A 433 -23.57 -6.35 11.82
N GLY A 434 -23.86 -6.83 13.03
CA GLY A 434 -23.12 -6.50 14.26
C GLY A 434 -21.68 -7.04 14.28
N LEU A 435 -20.97 -6.94 13.15
CA LEU A 435 -19.61 -7.40 12.99
C LEU A 435 -18.64 -6.59 13.87
N PRO A 436 -17.59 -7.21 14.43
CA PRO A 436 -16.56 -6.50 15.16
C PRO A 436 -15.93 -5.38 14.32
N ARG A 437 -15.66 -4.24 14.97
CA ARG A 437 -15.03 -3.10 14.32
C ARG A 437 -13.68 -3.47 13.70
N PRO A 438 -13.41 -3.14 12.42
CA PRO A 438 -12.13 -3.43 11.78
C PRO A 438 -11.03 -2.45 12.22
N GLY A 439 -9.77 -2.88 12.10
CA GLY A 439 -8.59 -2.04 12.34
C GLY A 439 -8.22 -1.12 11.16
N GLY A 440 -8.97 -1.20 10.04
CA GLY A 440 -8.72 -0.38 8.84
C GLY A 440 -7.78 -1.00 7.80
N ASP A 441 -7.21 -2.17 8.07
CA ASP A 441 -6.48 -2.95 7.05
C ASP A 441 -7.48 -3.66 6.11
N PRO A 442 -7.07 -4.03 4.86
CA PRO A 442 -7.88 -4.86 3.98
C PRO A 442 -8.37 -6.14 4.66
N LEU A 443 -9.61 -6.51 4.39
CA LEU A 443 -10.24 -7.69 4.97
C LEU A 443 -9.84 -8.94 4.18
N GLY A 444 -9.50 -10.03 4.87
CA GLY A 444 -9.46 -11.36 4.28
C GLY A 444 -10.87 -11.90 4.13
N ALA A 445 -11.19 -12.43 2.95
CA ALA A 445 -12.48 -13.06 2.71
C ALA A 445 -12.33 -14.30 1.85
N ALA A 446 -13.12 -15.32 2.14
CA ALA A 446 -13.18 -16.57 1.39
C ALA A 446 -14.57 -17.21 1.51
N VAL A 447 -14.90 -18.12 0.61
CA VAL A 447 -16.03 -19.02 0.83
C VAL A 447 -15.60 -20.08 1.85
N ALA A 448 -16.28 -20.15 2.98
CA ALA A 448 -15.98 -21.11 4.04
C ALA A 448 -16.28 -22.56 3.61
N PRO A 449 -15.77 -23.59 4.34
CA PRO A 449 -16.05 -24.99 4.01
C PRO A 449 -17.53 -25.37 3.94
N ASP A 450 -18.38 -24.67 4.68
CA ASP A 450 -19.84 -24.84 4.72
C ASP A 450 -20.58 -24.05 3.62
N GLY A 451 -19.85 -23.36 2.74
CA GLY A 451 -20.40 -22.53 1.66
C GLY A 451 -20.73 -21.10 2.08
N THR A 452 -20.69 -20.76 3.36
CA THR A 452 -20.93 -19.38 3.83
C THR A 452 -19.75 -18.46 3.53
N LEU A 453 -19.97 -17.14 3.61
CA LEU A 453 -18.91 -16.15 3.48
C LEU A 453 -18.13 -16.04 4.79
N ALA A 454 -16.85 -16.38 4.75
CA ALA A 454 -15.92 -16.19 5.87
C ALA A 454 -15.16 -14.87 5.73
N LEU A 455 -15.13 -14.07 6.81
CA LEU A 455 -14.35 -12.85 6.93
C LEU A 455 -13.31 -13.01 8.03
N VAL A 456 -12.08 -12.64 7.75
CA VAL A 456 -10.98 -12.66 8.72
C VAL A 456 -10.23 -11.34 8.67
N TYR A 457 -10.13 -10.66 9.81
CA TYR A 457 -9.46 -9.36 9.89
C TYR A 457 -8.99 -9.05 11.31
N ARG A 458 -8.22 -7.99 11.47
CA ARG A 458 -7.81 -7.49 12.79
C ARG A 458 -8.74 -6.39 13.26
N THR A 459 -9.06 -6.41 14.55
CA THR A 459 -9.77 -5.32 15.23
C THR A 459 -8.78 -4.27 15.75
N PRO A 460 -9.24 -3.10 16.23
CA PRO A 460 -8.38 -2.11 16.86
C PRO A 460 -7.59 -2.62 18.08
N THR A 461 -8.07 -3.67 18.73
CA THR A 461 -7.37 -4.35 19.85
C THR A 461 -6.38 -5.41 19.37
N ALA A 462 -6.15 -5.51 18.07
CA ALA A 462 -5.32 -6.53 17.42
C ALA A 462 -5.87 -7.97 17.53
N THR A 463 -7.06 -8.16 18.07
CA THR A 463 -7.77 -9.43 18.03
C THR A 463 -8.13 -9.78 16.58
N VAL A 464 -8.07 -11.04 16.23
CA VAL A 464 -8.45 -11.53 14.90
C VAL A 464 -9.78 -12.26 15.01
N PRO A 465 -10.90 -11.67 14.60
CA PRO A 465 -12.15 -12.41 14.47
C PRO A 465 -12.14 -13.20 13.16
N ALA A 466 -12.74 -14.37 13.18
CA ALA A 466 -13.25 -15.04 11.99
C ALA A 466 -14.78 -15.00 12.04
N VAL A 467 -15.39 -14.52 11.00
CA VAL A 467 -16.86 -14.38 10.92
C VAL A 467 -17.35 -15.29 9.82
N HIS A 468 -18.19 -16.26 10.16
CA HIS A 468 -18.84 -17.17 9.23
C HIS A 468 -20.35 -16.96 9.35
N GLY A 469 -21.00 -16.49 8.29
CA GLY A 469 -22.40 -16.09 8.35
C GLY A 469 -22.63 -15.03 9.44
N GLU A 470 -23.42 -15.37 10.46
CA GLU A 470 -23.70 -14.49 11.61
C GLU A 470 -22.83 -14.80 12.85
N THR A 471 -21.98 -15.83 12.78
CA THR A 471 -21.17 -16.29 13.92
C THR A 471 -19.79 -15.65 13.90
N SER A 472 -19.38 -15.00 14.98
CA SER A 472 -18.04 -14.46 15.18
C SER A 472 -17.24 -15.31 16.14
N LEU A 473 -16.07 -15.76 15.70
CA LEU A 473 -15.11 -16.52 16.49
C LEU A 473 -13.81 -15.75 16.62
N THR A 474 -13.14 -15.84 17.77
CA THR A 474 -11.79 -15.29 17.92
C THR A 474 -10.75 -16.32 17.49
N VAL A 475 -9.93 -15.96 16.49
CA VAL A 475 -8.80 -16.80 16.06
C VAL A 475 -7.69 -16.67 17.11
N ARG A 476 -7.31 -17.79 17.72
CA ARG A 476 -6.22 -17.85 18.69
C ARG A 476 -4.88 -18.01 17.99
N HIS A 477 -3.82 -17.53 18.63
CA HIS A 477 -2.43 -17.71 18.20
C HIS A 477 -2.02 -17.08 16.86
N PHE A 478 -2.90 -16.36 16.18
CA PHE A 478 -2.56 -15.64 14.93
C PHE A 478 -2.19 -14.18 15.21
N GLU A 479 -1.25 -13.99 16.13
CA GLU A 479 -0.75 -12.66 16.50
C GLU A 479 0.02 -12.03 15.34
N GLY A 480 0.02 -10.70 15.27
CA GLY A 480 0.73 -9.95 14.24
C GLY A 480 0.06 -8.64 13.89
N TYR A 481 0.37 -8.06 12.73
CA TYR A 481 -0.18 -6.79 12.27
C TYR A 481 -0.38 -6.75 10.76
N GLY A 482 -1.22 -5.80 10.31
CA GLY A 482 -1.58 -5.63 8.91
C GLY A 482 -2.62 -6.63 8.41
N ALA A 483 -2.85 -6.63 7.10
CA ALA A 483 -3.87 -7.44 6.45
C ALA A 483 -3.64 -8.95 6.62
N ILE A 484 -4.73 -9.69 6.62
CA ILE A 484 -4.75 -11.16 6.59
C ILE A 484 -5.39 -11.57 5.27
N ALA A 485 -4.74 -12.47 4.51
CA ALA A 485 -5.37 -13.16 3.39
C ALA A 485 -5.99 -14.47 3.89
N ALA A 486 -7.16 -14.83 3.35
CA ALA A 486 -7.86 -16.06 3.70
C ALA A 486 -8.25 -16.84 2.44
N HIS A 487 -8.23 -18.15 2.53
CA HIS A 487 -8.74 -19.03 1.47
C HIS A 487 -9.16 -20.39 2.07
N THR A 488 -10.12 -21.04 1.44
CA THR A 488 -10.52 -22.40 1.81
C THR A 488 -9.71 -23.41 1.03
N VAL A 489 -9.09 -24.34 1.76
CA VAL A 489 -8.16 -25.34 1.22
C VAL A 489 -8.53 -26.74 1.74
N ALA A 490 -8.01 -27.78 1.10
CA ALA A 490 -8.11 -29.13 1.63
C ALA A 490 -7.43 -29.23 3.00
N GLU A 491 -8.03 -29.98 3.92
CA GLU A 491 -7.46 -30.18 5.25
C GLU A 491 -6.19 -31.04 5.19
N PRO A 492 -5.12 -30.65 5.87
CA PRO A 492 -3.85 -31.39 5.83
C PRO A 492 -3.89 -32.79 6.43
N SER A 493 -4.94 -33.12 7.19
CA SER A 493 -5.10 -34.40 7.88
C SER A 493 -5.33 -35.62 6.97
N GLY A 494 -5.39 -35.40 5.64
CA GLY A 494 -5.55 -36.51 4.66
C GLY A 494 -6.95 -37.09 4.57
N ARG A 495 -7.95 -36.56 5.26
CA ARG A 495 -9.35 -36.88 5.02
C ARG A 495 -9.77 -36.32 3.66
N ARG A 496 -10.05 -37.18 2.71
CA ARG A 496 -10.14 -36.89 1.26
C ARG A 496 -11.13 -35.79 0.83
N GLU A 497 -11.97 -35.27 1.75
CA GLU A 497 -12.99 -34.24 1.45
C GLU A 497 -13.08 -33.12 2.49
N ALA A 498 -12.28 -33.20 3.57
CA ALA A 498 -12.33 -32.18 4.60
C ALA A 498 -11.64 -30.90 4.10
N LYS A 499 -12.33 -29.77 4.24
CA LYS A 499 -11.82 -28.44 3.92
C LYS A 499 -11.63 -27.63 5.19
N THR A 500 -10.68 -26.71 5.17
CA THR A 500 -10.42 -25.79 6.26
C THR A 500 -10.09 -24.40 5.74
N LEU A 501 -10.28 -23.39 6.57
CA LEU A 501 -9.86 -22.03 6.25
C LEU A 501 -8.36 -21.89 6.51
N LEU A 502 -7.61 -21.42 5.52
CA LEU A 502 -6.21 -21.06 5.64
C LEU A 502 -6.08 -19.56 5.78
N LEU A 503 -5.29 -19.14 6.75
CA LEU A 503 -4.97 -17.73 7.03
C LEU A 503 -3.49 -17.47 6.71
N VAL A 504 -3.21 -16.31 6.12
CA VAL A 504 -1.85 -15.85 5.84
C VAL A 504 -1.70 -14.41 6.28
N GLY A 505 -0.63 -14.09 6.99
CA GLY A 505 -0.34 -12.74 7.46
C GLY A 505 1.10 -12.60 7.94
N ARG A 506 1.39 -11.47 8.57
CA ARG A 506 2.67 -11.21 9.25
C ARG A 506 2.52 -11.44 10.75
N ASP A 507 3.55 -12.01 11.36
CA ASP A 507 3.68 -12.08 12.82
C ASP A 507 4.12 -10.73 13.42
N LEU A 508 4.35 -10.67 14.72
CA LEU A 508 4.80 -9.45 15.42
C LEU A 508 6.19 -8.98 15.00
N GLY A 509 7.02 -9.88 14.47
CA GLY A 509 8.35 -9.59 13.91
C GLY A 509 8.30 -9.10 12.46
N GLY A 510 7.16 -9.20 11.80
CA GLY A 510 6.99 -8.87 10.37
C GLY A 510 7.23 -10.05 9.44
N GLU A 511 7.51 -11.25 9.96
CA GLU A 511 7.72 -12.45 9.16
C GLU A 511 6.40 -13.09 8.73
N VAL A 512 6.43 -13.79 7.62
CA VAL A 512 5.24 -14.47 7.08
C VAL A 512 4.90 -15.69 7.93
N GLN A 513 3.63 -15.80 8.26
CA GLN A 513 3.05 -16.98 8.92
C GLN A 513 1.76 -17.42 8.23
N VAL A 514 1.46 -18.71 8.32
CA VAL A 514 0.19 -19.32 7.88
C VAL A 514 -0.41 -20.12 9.01
N GLN A 515 -1.75 -20.23 9.04
CA GLN A 515 -2.47 -21.07 9.99
C GLN A 515 -3.59 -21.80 9.28
N TYR A 516 -3.66 -23.13 9.48
CA TYR A 516 -4.76 -23.96 9.02
C TYR A 516 -5.82 -24.04 10.10
N GLY A 517 -7.03 -23.59 9.77
CA GLY A 517 -8.16 -23.54 10.69
C GLY A 517 -8.14 -22.34 11.63
N THR A 518 -9.27 -22.15 12.30
CA THR A 518 -9.51 -21.06 13.26
C THR A 518 -9.70 -21.55 14.69
N GLY A 519 -9.68 -22.88 14.90
CA GLY A 519 -9.92 -23.54 16.18
C GLY A 519 -8.82 -23.33 17.22
N PRO A 520 -9.06 -23.73 18.48
CA PRO A 520 -8.13 -23.50 19.59
C PRO A 520 -6.79 -24.22 19.46
N ASP A 521 -6.77 -25.33 18.72
CA ASP A 521 -5.56 -26.15 18.49
C ASP A 521 -4.77 -25.72 17.26
N ALA A 522 -5.32 -24.82 16.44
CA ALA A 522 -4.65 -24.32 15.25
C ALA A 522 -3.45 -23.46 15.65
N LYS A 523 -2.28 -23.81 15.11
CA LYS A 523 -1.02 -23.08 15.38
C LYS A 523 -0.43 -22.54 14.08
N PRO A 524 0.15 -21.33 14.11
CA PRO A 524 0.78 -20.80 12.93
C PRO A 524 2.08 -21.51 12.60
N LEU A 525 2.28 -21.75 11.31
CA LEU A 525 3.55 -22.17 10.73
C LEU A 525 4.28 -20.93 10.23
N ARG A 526 5.55 -20.81 10.54
CA ARG A 526 6.41 -19.72 10.04
C ARG A 526 7.13 -20.14 8.77
N SER A 527 7.42 -19.17 7.92
CA SER A 527 8.18 -19.42 6.70
C SER A 527 9.62 -19.83 7.04
N PRO A 528 10.17 -20.88 6.41
CA PRO A 528 11.58 -21.17 6.52
C PRO A 528 12.40 -20.04 5.88
N GLY A 529 13.49 -19.64 6.51
CA GLY A 529 14.38 -18.58 6.01
C GLY A 529 13.92 -17.15 6.29
N HIS A 530 12.99 -16.96 7.24
CA HIS A 530 12.61 -15.64 7.76
C HIS A 530 12.15 -14.66 6.67
N LEU A 531 11.19 -15.09 5.83
CA LEU A 531 10.65 -14.25 4.75
C LEU A 531 9.93 -13.03 5.33
N THR A 532 10.44 -11.85 5.04
CA THR A 532 9.84 -10.57 5.45
C THR A 532 9.31 -9.86 4.21
N PRO A 533 7.98 -9.78 4.01
CA PRO A 533 7.40 -9.08 2.88
C PRO A 533 7.39 -7.57 3.10
N VAL A 534 7.54 -6.80 2.03
CA VAL A 534 7.37 -5.32 2.08
C VAL A 534 5.91 -4.90 2.23
N GLY A 535 4.97 -5.77 1.89
CA GLY A 535 3.52 -5.62 2.08
C GLY A 535 2.92 -6.86 2.73
N ALA A 536 1.60 -7.03 2.69
CA ALA A 536 0.98 -8.28 3.09
C ALA A 536 1.31 -9.38 2.07
N PRO A 537 1.52 -10.65 2.47
CA PRO A 537 1.70 -11.74 1.54
C PRO A 537 0.37 -12.07 0.83
N ALA A 538 0.45 -12.49 -0.43
CA ALA A 538 -0.68 -12.97 -1.20
C ALA A 538 -0.78 -14.51 -1.16
N LEU A 539 -1.99 -15.02 -1.31
CA LEU A 539 -2.30 -16.43 -1.24
C LEU A 539 -2.92 -16.90 -2.57
N LEU A 540 -2.48 -18.05 -3.05
CA LEU A 540 -3.13 -18.81 -4.09
C LEU A 540 -3.38 -20.23 -3.56
N ALA A 541 -4.65 -20.63 -3.48
CA ALA A 541 -5.02 -22.01 -3.21
C ALA A 541 -5.05 -22.78 -4.53
N ASP A 542 -4.63 -24.02 -4.47
CA ASP A 542 -4.52 -24.91 -5.64
C ASP A 542 -3.65 -24.30 -6.75
N ASP A 543 -2.35 -24.32 -6.53
CA ASP A 543 -1.36 -23.85 -7.50
C ASP A 543 -1.08 -24.86 -8.64
N GLY A 544 -1.92 -25.89 -8.78
CA GLY A 544 -1.73 -26.98 -9.74
C GLY A 544 -0.70 -28.05 -9.31
N HIS A 545 -0.11 -27.90 -8.12
CA HIS A 545 0.90 -28.81 -7.56
C HIS A 545 0.53 -29.38 -6.17
N GLN A 546 -0.75 -29.58 -5.90
CA GLN A 546 -1.27 -30.09 -4.64
C GLN A 546 -1.09 -29.13 -3.46
N GLY A 547 -1.71 -28.00 -3.49
CA GLY A 547 -1.83 -27.25 -2.25
C GLY A 547 -1.83 -25.75 -2.39
N VAL A 548 -1.18 -25.12 -1.45
CA VAL A 548 -1.22 -23.69 -1.23
C VAL A 548 0.11 -23.07 -1.61
N CYS A 549 0.04 -21.94 -2.26
CA CYS A 549 1.20 -21.10 -2.55
C CYS A 549 1.04 -19.72 -1.90
N VAL A 550 2.01 -19.32 -1.12
CA VAL A 550 2.15 -17.96 -0.59
C VAL A 550 3.19 -17.23 -1.41
N VAL A 551 2.85 -16.04 -1.87
CA VAL A 551 3.73 -15.20 -2.69
C VAL A 551 3.90 -13.84 -2.02
N GLY A 552 5.10 -13.32 -2.00
CA GLY A 552 5.38 -11.99 -1.49
C GLY A 552 6.53 -11.32 -2.23
N LEU A 553 6.83 -10.10 -1.84
CA LEU A 553 7.89 -9.29 -2.40
C LEU A 553 8.85 -8.88 -1.27
N SER A 554 10.12 -9.15 -1.44
CA SER A 554 11.16 -8.75 -0.49
C SER A 554 11.54 -7.27 -0.63
N PRO A 555 12.23 -6.66 0.36
CA PRO A 555 12.67 -5.26 0.30
C PRO A 555 13.60 -4.92 -0.88
N ASP A 556 14.25 -5.91 -1.47
CA ASP A 556 15.06 -5.79 -2.69
C ASP A 556 14.25 -5.84 -3.98
N ALA A 557 12.92 -5.78 -3.88
CA ALA A 557 11.96 -5.89 -4.99
C ALA A 557 12.00 -7.25 -5.72
N THR A 558 12.45 -8.31 -5.06
CA THR A 558 12.48 -9.69 -5.56
C THR A 558 11.27 -10.46 -5.07
N PRO A 559 10.47 -11.10 -5.94
CA PRO A 559 9.36 -11.93 -5.52
C PRO A 559 9.85 -13.28 -5.02
N TRP A 560 9.17 -13.82 -4.04
CA TRP A 560 9.42 -15.14 -3.49
C TRP A 560 8.16 -16.00 -3.45
N ILE A 561 8.35 -17.32 -3.38
CA ILE A 561 7.32 -18.33 -3.31
C ILE A 561 7.58 -19.20 -2.09
N TRP A 562 6.55 -19.41 -1.30
CA TRP A 562 6.55 -20.40 -0.22
C TRP A 562 5.35 -21.33 -0.35
N ARG A 563 5.61 -22.65 -0.35
CA ARG A 563 4.56 -23.68 -0.30
C ARG A 563 4.56 -24.29 1.10
N PRO A 564 3.70 -23.81 2.00
CA PRO A 564 3.65 -24.33 3.36
C PRO A 564 3.17 -25.79 3.34
N ARG A 565 3.95 -26.66 3.97
CA ARG A 565 3.53 -28.05 4.21
C ARG A 565 3.23 -28.18 5.69
N PRO A 566 2.02 -28.63 6.06
CA PRO A 566 1.75 -28.97 7.45
C PRO A 566 2.74 -30.07 7.86
N THR A 567 3.39 -29.89 9.00
CA THR A 567 4.13 -31.01 9.60
C THR A 567 3.11 -32.10 9.93
N SER A 568 3.25 -33.28 9.34
CA SER A 568 2.53 -34.45 9.78
C SER A 568 2.70 -34.55 11.29
N ARG A 569 1.62 -34.63 12.04
CA ARG A 569 1.71 -34.97 13.47
C ARG A 569 2.51 -36.28 13.56
N ALA A 570 3.74 -36.20 14.13
CA ALA A 570 4.44 -37.38 14.60
C ALA A 570 3.64 -38.03 15.74
#